data_4a50eb24ee9d255f3f257aa7e9304fec
#
_entry.id   4a50eb24ee9d255f3f257aa7e9304fec
#
_cell.length_a   1.000
_cell.length_b   1.000
_cell.length_c   1.000
_cell.angle_alpha   90.00
_cell.angle_beta   90.00
_cell.angle_gamma   90.00
#
_symmetry.space_group_name_H-M   'P 1'
#
loop_
_entity.id
_entity.type
_entity.pdbx_description
1 polymer ?
#
loop_
_entity_poly.entity_id
_entity_poly.type
_entity_poly.pdbx_seq_one_letter_code
_entity_poly.pdbx_strand_id
1 'polypeptide(L)'
;YFERLMNEEDLHTDQVRVRCIGRWEEQFPDRLKDILRRGIEATKHYDRHFLNFFLAYSGDDDMLQAVKRIAGEDLAPGMVTDKVLKKHLMTAELPDVDLLVRTGNDPHLSAGFMMWETRDAQLSFPALHFPEYGAEAFRASLTEFAERERRFGE
;
A
#
# COMPACT_ATOMS: atom_id res chain seq x y z
N TYR A 1 7.73 2.91 -17.97
CA TYR A 1 6.57 3.37 -17.21
C TYR A 1 7.01 4.27 -16.05
N PHE A 2 7.80 3.80 -15.09
CA PHE A 2 8.22 4.58 -13.90
C PHE A 2 8.97 5.86 -14.25
N GLU A 3 9.89 5.85 -15.23
CA GLU A 3 10.57 7.08 -15.69
C GLU A 3 9.57 8.14 -16.19
N ARG A 4 8.55 7.71 -16.94
CA ARG A 4 7.51 8.62 -17.41
C ARG A 4 6.68 9.16 -16.24
N LEU A 5 6.23 8.28 -15.34
CA LEU A 5 5.44 8.67 -14.18
C LEU A 5 6.18 9.71 -13.31
N MET A 6 7.49 9.50 -13.06
CA MET A 6 8.28 10.43 -12.22
C MET A 6 8.49 11.80 -12.87
N ASN A 7 8.23 11.94 -14.17
CA ASN A 7 8.31 13.20 -14.90
C ASN A 7 6.92 13.83 -15.17
N GLU A 8 5.84 13.23 -14.68
CA GLU A 8 4.50 13.81 -14.82
C GLU A 8 4.41 15.08 -13.96
N GLU A 9 3.99 16.19 -14.59
CA GLU A 9 3.91 17.50 -13.96
C GLU A 9 2.94 17.50 -12.76
N ASP A 10 1.87 16.70 -12.86
CA ASP A 10 0.84 16.56 -11.82
C ASP A 10 1.41 16.06 -10.49
N LEU A 11 2.44 15.18 -10.51
CA LEU A 11 3.08 14.72 -9.27
C LEU A 11 3.68 15.88 -8.47
N HIS A 12 4.24 16.85 -9.15
CA HIS A 12 4.90 18.01 -8.54
C HIS A 12 3.89 19.09 -8.17
N THR A 13 2.94 19.37 -9.07
CA THR A 13 1.87 20.35 -8.84
C THR A 13 0.99 19.97 -7.66
N ASP A 14 0.62 18.69 -7.57
CA ASP A 14 -0.20 18.16 -6.49
C ASP A 14 0.61 17.76 -5.24
N GLN A 15 1.92 17.96 -5.25
CA GLN A 15 2.82 17.64 -4.15
C GLN A 15 2.66 16.18 -3.68
N VAL A 16 2.75 15.24 -4.63
CA VAL A 16 2.59 13.82 -4.38
C VAL A 16 3.92 13.20 -3.95
N ARG A 17 4.00 12.71 -2.73
CA ARG A 17 5.13 11.93 -2.24
C ARG A 17 5.05 10.48 -2.70
N VAL A 18 6.04 10.05 -3.47
CA VAL A 18 6.15 8.67 -3.94
C VAL A 18 6.93 7.81 -2.96
N ARG A 19 6.40 6.61 -2.65
CA ARG A 19 7.07 5.59 -1.84
C ARG A 19 7.02 4.25 -2.54
N CYS A 20 8.03 3.40 -2.31
CA CYS A 20 8.05 2.01 -2.76
C CYS A 20 8.19 1.10 -1.54
N ILE A 21 7.25 0.18 -1.38
CA ILE A 21 7.14 -0.72 -0.23
C ILE A 21 7.30 -2.16 -0.73
N GLY A 22 8.06 -2.98 -0.01
CA GLY A 22 8.33 -4.36 -0.35
C GLY A 22 9.82 -4.62 -0.60
N ARG A 23 10.15 -5.80 -1.13
CA ARG A 23 11.54 -6.26 -1.29
C ARG A 23 12.13 -5.93 -2.66
N TRP A 24 11.72 -4.83 -3.26
CA TRP A 24 12.18 -4.40 -4.58
C TRP A 24 13.69 -4.13 -4.64
N GLU A 25 14.28 -3.64 -3.55
CA GLU A 25 15.73 -3.43 -3.43
C GLU A 25 16.53 -4.73 -3.59
N GLU A 26 15.97 -5.86 -3.17
CA GLU A 26 16.61 -7.16 -3.26
C GLU A 26 16.37 -7.85 -4.59
N GLN A 27 15.18 -7.64 -5.20
CA GLN A 27 14.69 -8.46 -6.30
C GLN A 27 14.78 -7.79 -7.68
N PHE A 28 14.84 -6.46 -7.74
CA PHE A 28 14.80 -5.76 -9.03
C PHE A 28 16.19 -5.52 -9.61
N PRO A 29 16.32 -5.41 -10.94
CA PRO A 29 17.55 -5.01 -11.60
C PRO A 29 17.99 -3.61 -11.20
N ASP A 30 19.30 -3.36 -11.14
CA ASP A 30 19.87 -2.09 -10.67
C ASP A 30 19.33 -0.87 -11.42
N ARG A 31 19.20 -0.95 -12.74
CA ARG A 31 18.60 0.13 -13.53
C ARG A 31 17.21 0.56 -13.03
N LEU A 32 16.36 -0.41 -12.66
CA LEU A 32 15.02 -0.10 -12.15
C LEU A 32 15.09 0.48 -10.73
N LYS A 33 15.95 -0.07 -9.88
CA LYS A 33 16.20 0.47 -8.54
C LYS A 33 16.62 1.94 -8.58
N ASP A 34 17.54 2.29 -9.49
CA ASP A 34 18.02 3.67 -9.64
C ASP A 34 16.90 4.64 -10.08
N ILE A 35 16.00 4.19 -10.96
CA ILE A 35 14.83 4.98 -11.35
C ILE A 35 13.91 5.21 -10.16
N LEU A 36 13.59 4.16 -9.41
CA LEU A 36 12.72 4.25 -8.24
C LEU A 36 13.32 5.14 -7.15
N ARG A 37 14.62 4.96 -6.82
CA ARG A 37 15.34 5.80 -5.84
C ARG A 37 15.31 7.26 -6.22
N ARG A 38 15.55 7.60 -7.50
CA ARG A 38 15.47 8.99 -7.97
C ARG A 38 14.07 9.57 -7.81
N GLY A 39 13.02 8.82 -8.13
CA GLY A 39 11.64 9.26 -7.95
C GLY A 39 11.27 9.48 -6.49
N ILE A 40 11.66 8.56 -5.60
CA ILE A 40 11.46 8.68 -4.15
C ILE A 40 12.18 9.93 -3.63
N GLU A 41 13.44 10.12 -4.01
CA GLU A 41 14.26 11.27 -3.58
C GLU A 41 13.70 12.60 -4.06
N ALA A 42 13.26 12.67 -5.33
CA ALA A 42 12.69 13.88 -5.92
C ALA A 42 11.39 14.34 -5.25
N THR A 43 10.63 13.41 -4.67
CA THR A 43 9.30 13.69 -4.08
C THR A 43 9.25 13.59 -2.55
N LYS A 44 10.36 13.25 -1.88
CA LYS A 44 10.39 12.98 -0.43
C LYS A 44 9.96 14.16 0.46
N HIS A 45 10.07 15.38 -0.06
CA HIS A 45 9.73 16.61 0.65
C HIS A 45 8.25 17.00 0.53
N TYR A 46 7.48 16.30 -0.32
CA TYR A 46 6.04 16.50 -0.43
C TYR A 46 5.29 15.78 0.71
N ASP A 47 4.19 16.35 1.15
CA ASP A 47 3.40 15.86 2.27
C ASP A 47 1.87 15.97 2.08
N ARG A 48 1.44 16.48 0.91
CA ARG A 48 0.00 16.69 0.63
C ARG A 48 -0.71 15.42 0.21
N HIS A 49 -0.11 14.66 -0.71
CA HIS A 49 -0.64 13.39 -1.20
C HIS A 49 0.45 12.32 -1.17
N PHE A 50 0.04 11.05 -1.04
CA PHE A 50 0.95 9.92 -0.98
C PHE A 50 0.57 8.88 -2.04
N LEU A 51 1.55 8.49 -2.86
CA LEU A 51 1.43 7.42 -3.82
C LEU A 51 2.39 6.29 -3.43
N ASN A 52 1.85 5.18 -2.96
CA ASN A 52 2.63 4.06 -2.46
C ASN A 52 2.58 2.90 -3.47
N PHE A 53 3.73 2.52 -4.01
CA PHE A 53 3.86 1.34 -4.87
C PHE A 53 4.30 0.14 -4.05
N PHE A 54 3.53 -0.93 -4.10
CA PHE A 54 3.88 -2.19 -3.51
C PHE A 54 4.60 -3.06 -4.57
N LEU A 55 5.90 -3.24 -4.40
CA LEU A 55 6.78 -3.85 -5.39
C LEU A 55 7.52 -5.03 -4.75
N ALA A 56 7.37 -6.23 -5.31
CA ALA A 56 7.86 -7.46 -4.68
C ALA A 56 7.39 -7.58 -3.21
N TYR A 57 6.09 -7.32 -2.99
CA TYR A 57 5.44 -7.30 -1.68
C TYR A 57 4.44 -8.45 -1.56
N SER A 58 4.40 -9.03 -0.39
CA SER A 58 3.35 -9.95 0.07
C SER A 58 3.10 -9.66 1.54
N GLY A 59 1.82 -9.62 1.94
CA GLY A 59 1.45 -9.42 3.34
C GLY A 59 1.93 -10.56 4.24
N ASP A 60 1.95 -11.79 3.72
CA ASP A 60 2.48 -12.95 4.46
C ASP A 60 3.97 -12.78 4.77
N ASP A 61 4.77 -12.33 3.79
CA ASP A 61 6.19 -12.06 4.00
C ASP A 61 6.39 -10.87 4.95
N ASP A 62 5.61 -9.81 4.80
CA ASP A 62 5.68 -8.64 5.69
C ASP A 62 5.43 -9.04 7.15
N MET A 63 4.38 -9.79 7.41
CA MET A 63 4.07 -10.33 8.75
C MET A 63 5.21 -11.22 9.28
N LEU A 64 5.73 -12.11 8.45
CA LEU A 64 6.84 -12.99 8.83
C LEU A 64 8.11 -12.20 9.17
N GLN A 65 8.44 -11.18 8.38
CA GLN A 65 9.59 -10.32 8.64
C GLN A 65 9.39 -9.48 9.91
N ALA A 66 8.19 -8.98 10.15
CA ALA A 66 7.87 -8.26 11.39
C ALA A 66 8.06 -9.15 12.63
N VAL A 67 7.55 -10.38 12.59
CA VAL A 67 7.74 -11.35 13.68
C VAL A 67 9.22 -11.66 13.91
N LYS A 68 10.02 -11.85 12.84
CA LYS A 68 11.47 -12.09 12.95
C LYS A 68 12.20 -10.90 13.58
N ARG A 69 11.83 -9.65 13.23
CA ARG A 69 12.42 -8.45 13.82
C ARG A 69 12.11 -8.36 15.31
N ILE A 70 10.85 -8.57 15.69
CA ILE A 70 10.42 -8.58 17.10
C ILE A 70 11.15 -9.66 17.89
N ALA A 71 11.29 -10.86 17.35
CA ALA A 71 12.01 -11.95 18.01
C ALA A 71 13.49 -11.65 18.21
N GLY A 72 14.08 -10.79 17.38
CA GLY A 72 15.47 -10.32 17.52
C GLY A 72 15.66 -9.19 18.54
N GLU A 73 14.58 -8.57 19.04
CA GLU A 73 14.64 -7.47 20.01
C GLU A 73 14.62 -7.93 21.49
N ASP A 74 14.60 -9.25 21.75
CA ASP A 74 14.56 -9.83 23.11
C ASP A 74 13.39 -9.26 23.97
N LEU A 75 12.25 -8.97 23.35
CA LEU A 75 11.08 -8.46 24.04
C LEU A 75 10.38 -9.58 24.82
N ALA A 76 10.01 -9.30 26.08
CA ALA A 76 9.14 -10.20 26.82
C ALA A 76 7.78 -10.39 26.09
N PRO A 77 7.19 -11.60 26.07
CA PRO A 77 5.95 -11.86 25.34
C PRO A 77 4.82 -10.88 25.64
N GLY A 78 4.67 -10.41 26.88
CA GLY A 78 3.67 -9.42 27.26
C GLY A 78 3.93 -7.99 26.75
N MET A 79 5.10 -7.73 26.18
CA MET A 79 5.42 -6.43 25.56
C MET A 79 5.09 -6.42 24.06
N VAL A 80 4.79 -7.59 23.48
CA VAL A 80 4.41 -7.69 22.06
C VAL A 80 2.93 -7.30 21.95
N THR A 81 2.68 -6.09 21.49
CA THR A 81 1.35 -5.54 21.27
C THR A 81 1.09 -5.31 19.78
N ASP A 82 -0.15 -5.00 19.42
CA ASP A 82 -0.55 -4.57 18.07
C ASP A 82 0.29 -3.38 17.57
N LYS A 83 0.59 -2.41 18.44
CA LYS A 83 1.45 -1.25 18.13
C LYS A 83 2.90 -1.65 17.85
N VAL A 84 3.42 -2.60 18.61
CA VAL A 84 4.75 -3.15 18.38
C VAL A 84 4.79 -3.88 17.05
N LEU A 85 3.81 -4.75 16.77
CA LEU A 85 3.72 -5.44 15.49
C LEU A 85 3.64 -4.46 14.32
N LYS A 86 2.72 -3.48 14.38
CA LYS A 86 2.57 -2.45 13.34
C LYS A 86 3.88 -1.72 13.06
N LYS A 87 4.62 -1.35 14.09
CA LYS A 87 5.92 -0.66 13.96
C LYS A 87 6.96 -1.46 13.17
N HIS A 88 6.85 -2.80 13.18
CA HIS A 88 7.80 -3.69 12.51
C HIS A 88 7.37 -4.12 11.11
N LEU A 89 6.16 -3.75 10.66
CA LEU A 89 5.71 -3.99 9.29
C LEU A 89 6.45 -3.07 8.30
N MET A 90 6.56 -3.50 7.04
CA MET A 90 7.01 -2.63 5.92
C MET A 90 6.05 -1.47 5.72
N THR A 91 4.80 -1.64 6.13
CA THR A 91 3.69 -0.69 6.08
C THR A 91 3.56 0.16 7.34
N ALA A 92 4.55 0.17 8.24
CA ALA A 92 4.51 0.82 9.55
C ALA A 92 4.01 2.28 9.53
N GLU A 93 4.43 3.04 8.51
CA GLU A 93 4.07 4.46 8.36
C GLU A 93 2.76 4.69 7.60
N LEU A 94 2.09 3.66 7.12
CA LEU A 94 0.84 3.81 6.40
C LEU A 94 -0.36 3.81 7.36
N PRO A 95 -1.41 4.60 7.06
CA PRO A 95 -2.67 4.52 7.77
C PRO A 95 -3.38 3.20 7.50
N ASP A 96 -4.42 2.90 8.29
CA ASP A 96 -5.37 1.85 7.96
C ASP A 96 -6.08 2.18 6.63
N VAL A 97 -6.46 1.14 5.89
CA VAL A 97 -7.09 1.28 4.57
C VAL A 97 -8.59 1.46 4.75
N ASP A 98 -9.15 2.49 4.15
CA ASP A 98 -10.59 2.72 4.14
C ASP A 98 -11.32 1.91 3.08
N LEU A 99 -10.76 1.86 1.87
CA LEU A 99 -11.32 1.16 0.71
C LEU A 99 -10.24 0.37 -0.01
N LEU A 100 -10.48 -0.93 -0.22
CA LEU A 100 -9.71 -1.76 -1.11
C LEU A 100 -10.51 -2.06 -2.36
N VAL A 101 -9.98 -1.66 -3.51
CA VAL A 101 -10.56 -1.96 -4.83
C VAL A 101 -9.73 -3.03 -5.51
N ARG A 102 -10.33 -4.17 -5.82
CA ARG A 102 -9.71 -5.22 -6.61
C ARG A 102 -10.48 -5.42 -7.91
N THR A 103 -9.86 -5.06 -9.01
CA THR A 103 -10.41 -5.21 -10.36
C THR A 103 -10.36 -6.67 -10.84
N GLY A 104 -11.15 -7.01 -11.87
CA GLY A 104 -11.13 -8.33 -12.51
C GLY A 104 -12.14 -9.33 -11.95
N ASN A 105 -13.14 -8.89 -11.18
CA ASN A 105 -14.21 -9.73 -10.61
C ASN A 105 -13.71 -10.96 -9.84
N ASP A 106 -12.62 -10.79 -9.10
CA ASP A 106 -11.96 -11.87 -8.37
C ASP A 106 -11.92 -11.50 -6.87
N PRO A 107 -13.00 -11.83 -6.09
CA PRO A 107 -13.20 -11.34 -4.74
C PRO A 107 -12.34 -12.09 -3.70
N HIS A 108 -11.04 -11.83 -3.70
CA HIS A 108 -10.14 -12.29 -2.64
C HIS A 108 -8.97 -11.33 -2.42
N LEU A 109 -8.31 -11.44 -1.27
CA LEU A 109 -7.02 -10.78 -1.01
C LEU A 109 -5.88 -11.64 -1.54
N SER A 110 -5.14 -11.12 -2.53
CA SER A 110 -3.97 -11.81 -3.06
C SER A 110 -2.79 -11.71 -2.10
N ALA A 111 -2.21 -12.86 -1.73
CA ALA A 111 -1.03 -12.93 -0.84
C ALA A 111 -1.15 -12.06 0.43
N GLY A 112 -2.35 -11.97 1.00
CA GLY A 112 -2.60 -11.17 2.21
C GLY A 112 -2.26 -9.68 2.05
N PHE A 113 -2.47 -9.09 0.87
CA PHE A 113 -2.09 -7.70 0.57
C PHE A 113 -2.54 -6.74 1.67
N MET A 114 -1.59 -6.09 2.34
CA MET A 114 -1.81 -5.16 3.45
C MET A 114 -2.77 -5.71 4.51
N MET A 115 -2.66 -7.00 4.87
CA MET A 115 -3.66 -7.68 5.71
C MET A 115 -3.88 -7.01 7.08
N TRP A 116 -2.88 -6.35 7.59
CA TRP A 116 -3.01 -5.62 8.86
C TRP A 116 -3.82 -4.33 8.71
N GLU A 117 -3.58 -3.57 7.65
CA GLU A 117 -4.24 -2.29 7.40
C GLU A 117 -5.63 -2.44 6.78
N THR A 118 -5.88 -3.56 6.09
CA THR A 118 -7.16 -3.82 5.40
C THR A 118 -8.19 -4.56 6.25
N ARG A 119 -7.89 -4.88 7.53
CA ARG A 119 -8.77 -5.65 8.41
C ARG A 119 -10.18 -5.08 8.57
N ASP A 120 -10.29 -3.74 8.53
CA ASP A 120 -11.56 -3.01 8.65
C ASP A 120 -11.93 -2.25 7.37
N ALA A 121 -11.22 -2.51 6.25
CA ALA A 121 -11.45 -1.85 4.98
C ALA A 121 -12.76 -2.30 4.34
N GLN A 122 -13.45 -1.38 3.68
CA GLN A 122 -14.50 -1.75 2.76
C GLN A 122 -13.89 -2.33 1.47
N LEU A 123 -14.53 -3.37 0.94
CA LEU A 123 -14.02 -4.07 -0.24
C LEU A 123 -14.94 -3.79 -1.45
N SER A 124 -14.33 -3.50 -2.60
CA SER A 124 -15.00 -3.32 -3.88
C SER A 124 -14.35 -4.24 -4.93
N PHE A 125 -15.18 -5.01 -5.65
CA PHE A 125 -14.73 -5.99 -6.64
C PHE A 125 -15.36 -5.71 -8.01
N PRO A 126 -14.99 -4.60 -8.70
CA PRO A 126 -15.52 -4.30 -10.02
C PRO A 126 -15.11 -5.37 -11.04
N ALA A 127 -16.04 -5.69 -11.97
CA ALA A 127 -15.82 -6.69 -13.00
C ALA A 127 -14.81 -6.25 -14.07
N LEU A 128 -14.52 -4.96 -14.18
CA LEU A 128 -13.56 -4.38 -15.12
C LEU A 128 -12.14 -4.86 -14.82
N HIS A 129 -11.37 -5.14 -15.86
CA HIS A 129 -9.94 -5.35 -15.71
C HIS A 129 -9.20 -4.04 -15.47
N PHE A 130 -8.02 -4.10 -14.83
CA PHE A 130 -7.27 -2.90 -14.43
C PHE A 130 -7.04 -1.88 -15.57
N PRO A 131 -6.74 -2.27 -16.82
CA PRO A 131 -6.59 -1.30 -17.90
C PRO A 131 -7.88 -0.55 -18.28
N GLU A 132 -9.05 -1.13 -17.95
CA GLU A 132 -10.38 -0.56 -18.23
C GLU A 132 -10.90 0.26 -17.03
N TYR A 133 -10.28 0.11 -15.87
CA TYR A 133 -10.67 0.78 -14.63
C TYR A 133 -10.12 2.22 -14.62
N GLY A 134 -10.81 3.10 -15.38
CA GLY A 134 -10.47 4.51 -15.50
C GLY A 134 -11.13 5.39 -14.43
N ALA A 135 -11.01 6.70 -14.61
CA ALA A 135 -11.49 7.70 -13.65
C ALA A 135 -12.99 7.60 -13.33
N GLU A 136 -13.82 7.23 -14.30
CA GLU A 136 -15.28 7.07 -14.12
C GLU A 136 -15.58 5.87 -13.19
N ALA A 137 -14.97 4.72 -13.45
CA ALA A 137 -15.11 3.54 -12.60
C ALA A 137 -14.58 3.79 -11.19
N PHE A 138 -13.47 4.52 -11.06
CA PHE A 138 -12.95 4.91 -9.77
C PHE A 138 -13.90 5.82 -9.00
N ARG A 139 -14.49 6.83 -9.65
CA ARG A 139 -15.52 7.69 -9.03
C ARG A 139 -16.73 6.88 -8.58
N ALA A 140 -17.18 5.91 -9.38
CA ALA A 140 -18.29 5.04 -9.00
C ALA A 140 -17.98 4.24 -7.73
N SER A 141 -16.76 3.67 -7.61
CA SER A 141 -16.33 2.98 -6.40
C SER A 141 -16.24 3.89 -5.17
N LEU A 142 -15.81 5.15 -5.35
CA LEU A 142 -15.80 6.14 -4.27
C LEU A 142 -17.22 6.56 -3.85
N THR A 143 -18.15 6.69 -4.79
CA THR A 143 -19.55 7.00 -4.49
C THR A 143 -20.20 5.87 -3.70
N GLU A 144 -20.01 4.63 -4.16
CA GLU A 144 -20.47 3.44 -3.42
C GLU A 144 -19.89 3.38 -2.00
N PHE A 145 -18.60 3.65 -1.87
CA PHE A 145 -17.93 3.70 -0.56
C PHE A 145 -18.56 4.77 0.35
N ALA A 146 -18.83 5.96 -0.17
CA ALA A 146 -19.39 7.07 0.62
C ALA A 146 -20.85 6.80 1.07
N GLU A 147 -21.59 5.99 0.30
CA GLU A 147 -22.99 5.63 0.61
C GLU A 147 -23.09 4.45 1.60
N ARG A 148 -22.02 3.69 1.81
CA ARG A 148 -22.00 2.57 2.75
C ARG A 148 -21.91 3.04 4.19
N GLU A 149 -22.79 2.55 5.04
CA GLU A 149 -22.68 2.71 6.49
C GLU A 149 -21.53 1.87 7.03
N ARG A 150 -20.64 2.49 7.79
CA ARG A 150 -19.59 1.77 8.55
C ARG A 150 -20.21 1.22 9.85
N ARG A 151 -20.38 -0.10 9.92
CA ARG A 151 -20.79 -0.80 11.15
C ARG A 151 -19.53 -1.43 11.76
N PHE A 152 -18.91 -0.77 12.71
CA PHE A 152 -17.70 -1.25 13.42
C PHE A 152 -18.03 -2.38 14.42
N GLY A 153 -18.73 -3.44 13.96
CA GLY A 153 -19.02 -4.61 14.80
C GLY A 153 -20.17 -4.44 15.80
N GLU A 154 -21.03 -3.43 15.62
CA GLU A 154 -22.31 -3.30 16.32
C GLU A 154 -23.42 -4.14 15.71
#